data_04ed088f041b25a8cd5530732eee99fa
#
_entry.id   04ed088f041b25a8cd5530732eee99fa
#
_cell.length_a   1.000
_cell.length_b   1.000
_cell.length_c   1.000
_cell.angle_alpha   90.00
_cell.angle_beta   90.00
_cell.angle_gamma   90.00
#
_symmetry.space_group_name_H-M   'P 1'
#
loop_
_entity.id
_entity.type
_entity.pdbx_description
1 polymer ?
#
loop_
_entity_poly.entity_id
_entity_poly.type
_entity_poly.pdbx_seq_one_letter_code
_entity_poly.pdbx_strand_id
1 'polypeptide(L)'
;MKIYVDNVTGEIVESPDPVAGLYIKSRNGDLVKATLPDGAIGFQIGETAQVQTGGVLQATPHAVKGLTGTASRVSRETFAVFMEPEYHSSMALPEGRTLEDTQCAGAEEWLPSSVRTLRSRWKPKMNFGEFSEATFAAFH
;
A
#
# COMPACT_ATOMS: atom_id res chain seq x y z
N MET A 1 6.37 -10.71 -6.53
CA MET A 1 6.42 -12.16 -6.21
C MET A 1 6.55 -12.29 -4.71
N LYS A 2 5.80 -13.15 -4.07
CA LYS A 2 6.02 -13.55 -2.67
C LYS A 2 6.49 -14.99 -2.65
N ILE A 3 7.50 -15.28 -1.90
CA ILE A 3 7.97 -16.63 -1.66
C ILE A 3 8.15 -16.87 -0.17
N TYR A 4 8.07 -18.10 0.24
CA TYR A 4 8.43 -18.52 1.58
C TYR A 4 9.71 -19.35 1.49
N VAL A 5 10.65 -19.08 2.37
CA VAL A 5 11.98 -19.70 2.36
C VAL A 5 12.26 -20.37 3.70
N ASP A 6 12.66 -21.62 3.68
CA ASP A 6 13.18 -22.28 4.87
C ASP A 6 14.54 -21.67 5.24
N ASN A 7 14.63 -21.11 6.43
CA ASN A 7 15.82 -20.38 6.88
C ASN A 7 17.04 -21.28 7.17
N VAL A 8 16.83 -22.60 7.18
CA VAL A 8 17.92 -23.57 7.40
C VAL A 8 18.45 -24.10 6.07
N THR A 9 17.56 -24.45 5.13
CA THR A 9 17.95 -25.05 3.84
C THR A 9 18.11 -24.00 2.74
N GLY A 10 17.49 -22.84 2.87
CA GLY A 10 17.40 -21.84 1.80
C GLY A 10 16.44 -22.20 0.68
N GLU A 11 15.68 -23.28 0.84
CA GLU A 11 14.75 -23.75 -0.19
C GLU A 11 13.42 -22.98 -0.15
N ILE A 12 12.83 -22.79 -1.32
CA ILE A 12 11.48 -22.25 -1.44
C ILE A 12 10.49 -23.33 -1.00
N VAL A 13 9.61 -22.96 -0.07
CA VAL A 13 8.59 -23.83 0.49
C VAL A 13 7.21 -23.22 0.34
N GLU A 14 6.17 -24.02 0.51
CA GLU A 14 4.81 -23.52 0.62
C GLU A 14 4.63 -22.73 1.93
N SER A 15 3.64 -21.83 1.96
CA SER A 15 3.31 -21.10 3.19
C SER A 15 2.87 -22.07 4.28
N PRO A 16 3.56 -22.13 5.42
CA PRO A 16 3.15 -22.98 6.53
C PRO A 16 1.91 -22.45 7.27
N ASP A 17 1.49 -21.25 6.96
CA ASP A 17 0.35 -20.59 7.57
C ASP A 17 -0.61 -20.07 6.47
N PRO A 18 -1.79 -20.71 6.31
CA PRO A 18 -2.74 -20.33 5.26
C PRO A 18 -3.33 -18.93 5.44
N VAL A 19 -3.24 -18.35 6.66
CA VAL A 19 -3.74 -16.99 6.92
C VAL A 19 -2.67 -15.92 6.79
N ALA A 20 -1.38 -16.27 6.69
CA ALA A 20 -0.33 -15.31 6.41
C ALA A 20 -0.41 -14.79 4.96
N GLY A 21 -0.09 -13.54 4.77
CA GLY A 21 -0.06 -12.93 3.43
C GLY A 21 -0.47 -11.46 3.37
N LEU A 22 -0.64 -10.98 2.15
CA LEU A 22 -1.11 -9.63 1.89
C LEU A 22 -2.63 -9.57 1.97
N TYR A 23 -3.14 -8.62 2.72
CA TYR A 23 -4.56 -8.30 2.82
C TYR A 23 -4.81 -6.90 2.31
N ILE A 24 -5.88 -6.73 1.56
CA ILE A 24 -6.33 -5.44 1.05
C ILE A 24 -7.74 -5.15 1.57
N LYS A 25 -8.07 -3.89 1.69
CA LYS A 25 -9.43 -3.46 1.93
C LYS A 25 -10.08 -3.06 0.60
N SER A 26 -11.16 -3.75 0.23
CA SER A 26 -11.89 -3.46 -1.00
C SER A 26 -12.61 -2.11 -0.91
N ARG A 27 -13.11 -1.60 -2.03
CA ARG A 27 -13.92 -0.36 -2.06
C ARG A 27 -15.21 -0.47 -1.26
N ASN A 28 -15.69 -1.68 -1.00
CA ASN A 28 -16.88 -1.93 -0.17
C ASN A 28 -16.54 -2.09 1.32
N GLY A 29 -15.26 -1.94 1.68
CA GLY A 29 -14.80 -2.11 3.06
C GLY A 29 -14.48 -3.56 3.46
N ASP A 30 -14.61 -4.52 2.55
CA ASP A 30 -14.32 -5.92 2.83
C ASP A 30 -12.80 -6.17 2.92
N LEU A 31 -12.41 -7.00 3.88
CA LEU A 31 -11.02 -7.44 4.01
C LEU A 31 -10.81 -8.69 3.15
N VAL A 32 -9.96 -8.58 2.13
CA VAL A 32 -9.69 -9.65 1.16
C VAL A 32 -8.21 -10.03 1.18
N LYS A 33 -7.92 -11.32 1.25
CA LYS A 33 -6.55 -11.82 1.05
C LYS A 33 -6.19 -11.74 -0.43
N ALA A 34 -5.16 -10.94 -0.74
CA ALA A 34 -4.68 -10.79 -2.11
C ALA A 34 -3.82 -12.01 -2.50
N THR A 35 -4.26 -12.72 -3.52
CA THR A 35 -3.50 -13.81 -4.13
C THR A 35 -3.19 -13.47 -5.58
N LEU A 36 -1.97 -13.73 -6.01
CA LEU A 36 -1.56 -13.56 -7.39
C LEU A 36 -1.30 -14.95 -7.97
N PRO A 37 -1.88 -15.26 -9.15
CA PRO A 37 -1.52 -16.48 -9.89
C PRO A 37 -0.03 -16.51 -10.21
N ASP A 38 0.51 -17.68 -10.45
CA ASP A 38 1.90 -17.82 -10.88
C ASP A 38 2.14 -17.08 -12.20
N GLY A 39 3.27 -16.39 -12.27
CA GLY A 39 3.63 -15.56 -13.42
C GLY A 39 2.88 -14.21 -13.52
N ALA A 40 1.95 -13.91 -12.63
CA ALA A 40 1.25 -12.63 -12.62
C ALA A 40 2.08 -11.52 -11.96
N ILE A 41 1.89 -10.30 -12.46
CA ILE A 41 2.41 -9.07 -11.86
C ILE A 41 1.22 -8.33 -11.23
N GLY A 42 1.37 -7.94 -9.96
CA GLY A 42 0.39 -7.11 -9.27
C GLY A 42 0.82 -5.64 -9.28
N PHE A 43 -0.10 -4.76 -9.64
CA PHE A 43 0.07 -3.32 -9.51
C PHE A 43 -0.73 -2.82 -8.31
N GLN A 44 -0.07 -2.06 -7.46
CA GLN A 44 -0.70 -1.42 -6.31
C GLN A 44 -0.63 0.08 -6.47
N ILE A 45 -1.78 0.72 -6.46
CA ILE A 45 -1.88 2.17 -6.59
C ILE A 45 -1.56 2.81 -5.24
N GLY A 46 -0.65 3.79 -5.26
CA GLY A 46 -0.30 4.62 -4.11
C GLY A 46 -1.06 5.95 -4.09
N GLU A 47 -0.95 6.66 -2.97
CA GLU A 47 -1.66 7.94 -2.76
C GLU A 47 -1.21 9.05 -3.72
N THR A 48 0.04 9.02 -4.20
CA THR A 48 0.52 9.95 -5.23
C THR A 48 -0.32 9.86 -6.49
N ALA A 49 -0.54 8.65 -7.02
CA ALA A 49 -1.38 8.42 -8.19
C ALA A 49 -2.85 8.79 -7.90
N GLN A 50 -3.33 8.55 -6.70
CA GLN A 50 -4.69 8.97 -6.28
C GLN A 50 -4.84 10.48 -6.36
N VAL A 51 -3.91 11.25 -5.83
CA VAL A 51 -3.94 12.73 -5.88
C VAL A 51 -3.82 13.22 -7.32
N GLN A 52 -2.80 12.78 -8.04
CA GLN A 52 -2.52 13.26 -9.41
C GLN A 52 -3.62 12.91 -10.41
N THR A 53 -4.39 11.87 -10.17
CA THR A 53 -5.54 11.48 -11.01
C THR A 53 -6.88 12.03 -10.51
N GLY A 54 -6.89 12.83 -9.45
CA GLY A 54 -8.12 13.36 -8.85
C GLY A 54 -9.07 12.25 -8.38
N GLY A 55 -8.53 11.14 -7.90
CA GLY A 55 -9.30 10.02 -7.37
C GLY A 55 -9.79 9.00 -8.41
N VAL A 56 -9.44 9.16 -9.70
CA VAL A 56 -9.75 8.13 -10.72
C VAL A 56 -9.07 6.80 -10.35
N LEU A 57 -7.81 6.87 -9.94
CA LEU A 57 -7.13 5.77 -9.30
C LEU A 57 -7.19 5.95 -7.78
N GLN A 58 -7.42 4.87 -7.05
CA GLN A 58 -7.53 4.89 -5.59
C GLN A 58 -6.40 4.07 -4.97
N ALA A 59 -5.72 4.65 -4.00
CA ALA A 59 -4.81 3.91 -3.14
C ALA A 59 -5.61 2.90 -2.32
N THR A 60 -5.16 1.66 -2.32
CA THR A 60 -5.86 0.59 -1.63
C THR A 60 -5.20 0.34 -0.27
N PRO A 61 -5.91 0.52 0.85
CA PRO A 61 -5.41 0.16 2.16
C PRO A 61 -5.02 -1.32 2.20
N HIS A 62 -3.83 -1.60 2.71
CA HIS A 62 -3.29 -2.95 2.73
C HIS A 62 -2.43 -3.18 3.96
N ALA A 63 -2.32 -4.44 4.34
CA ALA A 63 -1.46 -4.87 5.43
C ALA A 63 -0.92 -6.27 5.15
N VAL A 64 0.24 -6.57 5.73
CA VAL A 64 0.81 -7.91 5.68
C VAL A 64 0.57 -8.59 7.01
N LYS A 65 -0.12 -9.73 6.98
CA LYS A 65 -0.20 -10.63 8.13
C LYS A 65 1.00 -11.56 8.10
N GLY A 66 1.82 -11.48 9.14
CA GLY A 66 2.98 -12.35 9.32
C GLY A 66 2.61 -13.80 9.58
N LEU A 67 3.61 -14.65 9.55
CA LEU A 67 3.48 -16.05 9.97
C LEU A 67 3.21 -16.13 11.47
N THR A 68 2.35 -17.05 11.89
CA THR A 68 1.99 -17.30 13.29
C THR A 68 2.52 -18.65 13.78
N GLY A 69 2.73 -18.78 15.09
CA GLY A 69 3.13 -20.03 15.73
C GLY A 69 4.59 -20.45 15.50
N THR A 70 4.83 -21.73 15.31
CA THR A 70 6.16 -22.33 15.15
C THR A 70 6.83 -22.07 13.80
N ALA A 71 6.27 -21.20 13.00
CA ALA A 71 6.78 -20.87 11.66
C ALA A 71 8.07 -20.02 11.66
N SER A 72 8.76 -19.91 12.80
CA SER A 72 10.03 -19.17 12.93
C SER A 72 11.17 -19.66 12.02
N ARG A 73 11.01 -20.88 11.48
CA ARG A 73 11.95 -21.49 10.53
C ARG A 73 11.76 -20.94 9.11
N VAL A 74 10.64 -20.29 8.81
CA VAL A 74 10.31 -19.84 7.46
C VAL A 74 10.21 -18.34 7.42
N SER A 75 10.91 -17.71 6.49
CA SER A 75 10.75 -16.29 6.17
C SER A 75 9.83 -16.10 4.97
N ARG A 76 9.17 -14.94 4.93
CA ARG A 76 8.39 -14.49 3.80
C ARG A 76 9.17 -13.41 3.05
N GLU A 77 9.56 -13.75 1.84
CA GLU A 77 10.28 -12.82 0.96
C GLU A 77 9.31 -12.16 -0.02
N THR A 78 9.58 -10.91 -0.36
CA THR A 78 8.80 -10.17 -1.34
C THR A 78 9.71 -9.31 -2.19
N PHE A 79 9.53 -9.37 -3.50
CA PHE A 79 10.14 -8.43 -4.43
C PHE A 79 9.08 -7.41 -4.84
N ALA A 80 9.37 -6.13 -4.59
CA ALA A 80 8.54 -5.00 -4.96
C ALA A 80 9.39 -3.94 -5.65
N VAL A 81 8.83 -3.33 -6.69
CA VAL A 81 9.42 -2.17 -7.37
C VAL A 81 8.51 -0.98 -7.09
N PHE A 82 9.06 0.05 -6.47
CA PHE A 82 8.38 1.32 -6.29
C PHE A 82 8.59 2.17 -7.54
N MET A 83 7.49 2.57 -8.16
CA MET A 83 7.50 3.51 -9.28
C MET A 83 7.03 4.85 -8.75
N GLU A 84 7.94 5.80 -8.73
CA GLU A 84 7.73 7.12 -8.12
C GLU A 84 7.95 8.21 -9.16
N PRO A 85 7.24 9.35 -9.08
CA PRO A 85 7.57 10.52 -9.89
C PRO A 85 8.95 11.07 -9.50
N GLU A 86 9.48 11.95 -10.34
CA GLU A 86 10.65 12.74 -9.96
C GLU A 86 10.35 13.62 -8.73
N TYR A 87 11.37 13.87 -7.91
CA TYR A 87 11.24 14.61 -6.65
C TYR A 87 10.44 15.92 -6.78
N HIS A 88 10.71 16.70 -7.84
CA HIS A 88 10.05 17.98 -8.07
C HIS A 88 8.74 17.90 -8.85
N SER A 89 8.26 16.70 -9.16
CA SER A 89 6.97 16.53 -9.84
C SER A 89 5.83 17.10 -9.00
N SER A 90 4.91 17.79 -9.66
CA SER A 90 3.77 18.43 -8.98
C SER A 90 2.83 17.38 -8.36
N MET A 91 2.42 17.64 -7.14
CA MET A 91 1.34 16.94 -6.44
C MET A 91 0.02 17.72 -6.49
N ALA A 92 -0.15 18.57 -7.51
CA ALA A 92 -1.39 19.31 -7.70
C ALA A 92 -2.54 18.37 -8.08
N LEU A 93 -3.72 18.71 -7.61
CA LEU A 93 -4.96 18.09 -8.05
C LEU A 93 -5.28 18.51 -9.49
N PRO A 94 -5.96 17.68 -10.29
CA PRO A 94 -6.52 18.11 -11.56
C PRO A 94 -7.46 19.30 -11.39
N GLU A 95 -7.57 20.10 -12.45
CA GLU A 95 -8.44 21.28 -12.45
C GLU A 95 -9.88 20.92 -12.07
N GLY A 96 -10.48 21.72 -11.22
CA GLY A 96 -11.84 21.53 -10.73
C GLY A 96 -12.02 20.39 -9.71
N ARG A 97 -10.94 19.77 -9.25
CA ARG A 97 -10.98 18.74 -8.20
C ARG A 97 -10.55 19.28 -6.85
N THR A 98 -11.22 18.79 -5.80
CA THR A 98 -10.84 19.01 -4.40
C THR A 98 -10.19 17.75 -3.82
N LEU A 99 -9.61 17.84 -2.63
CA LEU A 99 -9.06 16.66 -1.97
C LEU A 99 -10.18 15.67 -1.59
N GLU A 100 -11.36 16.17 -1.22
CA GLU A 100 -12.51 15.34 -0.94
C GLU A 100 -12.93 14.51 -2.17
N ASP A 101 -12.88 15.09 -3.37
CA ASP A 101 -13.21 14.37 -4.61
C ASP A 101 -12.24 13.21 -4.91
N THR A 102 -11.02 13.27 -4.34
CA THR A 102 -10.02 12.22 -4.56
C THR A 102 -10.21 11.00 -3.68
N GLN A 103 -11.05 11.08 -2.67
CA GLN A 103 -11.24 10.03 -1.67
C GLN A 103 -12.58 9.35 -1.83
N CYS A 104 -12.63 8.03 -1.63
CA CYS A 104 -13.91 7.34 -1.47
C CYS A 104 -14.57 7.80 -0.16
N ALA A 105 -15.88 8.03 -0.20
CA ALA A 105 -16.64 8.35 1.01
C ALA A 105 -16.42 7.27 2.07
N GLY A 106 -16.12 7.70 3.30
CA GLY A 106 -15.87 6.79 4.42
C GLY A 106 -14.53 6.05 4.39
N ALA A 107 -13.67 6.26 3.39
CA ALA A 107 -12.39 5.53 3.29
C ALA A 107 -11.48 5.74 4.51
N GLU A 108 -11.52 6.92 5.13
CA GLU A 108 -10.74 7.22 6.33
C GLU A 108 -11.22 6.44 7.57
N GLU A 109 -12.51 6.11 7.64
CA GLU A 109 -13.09 5.34 8.75
C GLU A 109 -12.59 3.89 8.77
N TRP A 110 -12.09 3.40 7.65
CA TRP A 110 -11.55 2.05 7.53
C TRP A 110 -10.08 1.94 7.95
N LEU A 111 -9.41 3.07 8.14
CA LEU A 111 -8.02 3.08 8.50
C LEU A 111 -7.85 2.90 10.01
N PRO A 112 -6.88 2.10 10.46
CA PRO A 112 -6.49 2.09 11.87
C PRO A 112 -6.06 3.50 12.32
N SER A 113 -6.27 3.81 13.60
CA SER A 113 -5.88 5.11 14.19
C SER A 113 -4.38 5.42 14.08
N SER A 114 -3.56 4.39 13.89
CA SER A 114 -2.11 4.52 13.66
C SER A 114 -1.77 5.00 12.24
N VAL A 115 -2.70 4.93 11.29
CA VAL A 115 -2.49 5.37 9.91
C VAL A 115 -2.90 6.83 9.78
N ARG A 116 -1.96 7.67 9.34
CA ARG A 116 -2.23 9.08 9.09
C ARG A 116 -3.00 9.25 7.79
N THR A 117 -4.05 10.06 7.84
CA THR A 117 -4.89 10.30 6.65
C THR A 117 -4.14 11.12 5.60
N LEU A 118 -4.54 11.00 4.33
CA LEU A 118 -3.96 11.76 3.23
C LEU A 118 -4.06 13.27 3.47
N ARG A 119 -5.22 13.74 3.97
CA ARG A 119 -5.45 15.18 4.25
C ARG A 119 -4.53 15.75 5.34
N SER A 120 -4.01 14.93 6.23
CA SER A 120 -3.07 15.40 7.27
C SER A 120 -1.65 15.60 6.75
N ARG A 121 -1.32 15.03 5.59
CA ARG A 121 0.03 15.01 5.01
C ARG A 121 0.14 15.81 3.71
N TRP A 122 -0.89 15.76 2.86
CA TRP A 122 -0.90 16.51 1.61
C TRP A 122 -1.35 17.96 1.84
N LYS A 123 -0.67 18.90 1.16
CA LYS A 123 -1.02 20.32 1.13
C LYS A 123 -0.98 20.83 -0.31
N PRO A 124 -1.81 21.85 -0.65
CA PRO A 124 -1.76 22.49 -1.95
C PRO A 124 -0.35 23.00 -2.28
N LYS A 125 0.03 22.88 -3.55
CA LYS A 125 1.34 23.30 -4.11
C LYS A 125 2.55 22.46 -3.70
N MET A 126 2.39 21.40 -2.92
CA MET A 126 3.47 20.43 -2.69
C MET A 126 3.94 19.81 -3.99
N ASN A 127 5.23 19.50 -4.05
CA ASN A 127 5.79 18.54 -4.99
C ASN A 127 5.83 17.12 -4.37
N PHE A 128 6.21 16.13 -5.17
CA PHE A 128 6.27 14.73 -4.71
C PHE A 128 7.25 14.55 -3.55
N GLY A 129 8.44 15.17 -3.61
CA GLY A 129 9.43 15.07 -2.54
C GLY A 129 8.91 15.60 -1.20
N GLU A 130 8.30 16.78 -1.19
CA GLU A 130 7.71 17.35 0.01
C GLU A 130 6.59 16.48 0.59
N PHE A 131 5.75 15.91 -0.28
CA PHE A 131 4.71 14.95 0.14
C PHE A 131 5.31 13.67 0.72
N SER A 132 6.36 13.15 0.09
CA SER A 132 7.09 11.96 0.54
C SER A 132 7.72 12.19 1.92
N GLU A 133 8.43 13.31 2.10
CA GLU A 133 9.03 13.70 3.37
C GLU A 133 7.98 13.86 4.49
N ALA A 134 6.86 14.54 4.19
CA ALA A 134 5.75 14.67 5.13
C ALA A 134 5.14 13.31 5.50
N THR A 135 5.12 12.37 4.56
CA THR A 135 4.65 11.01 4.79
C THR A 135 5.62 10.25 5.70
N PHE A 136 6.92 10.27 5.41
CA PHE A 136 7.93 9.64 6.29
C PHE A 136 7.87 10.21 7.70
N ALA A 137 7.83 11.53 7.85
CA ALA A 137 7.75 12.19 9.15
C ALA A 137 6.47 11.84 9.95
N ALA A 138 5.39 11.47 9.28
CA ALA A 138 4.14 11.12 9.92
C ALA A 138 4.13 9.67 10.48
N PHE A 139 5.06 8.80 10.03
CA PHE A 139 5.12 7.39 10.42
C PHE A 139 6.37 7.02 11.22
N HIS A 140 7.27 7.98 11.44
CA HIS A 140 8.49 7.86 12.25
C HIS A 140 8.56 8.93 13.33
#